data_324967acc409180105e278e04c9e33b4
#
_entry.id   324967acc409180105e278e04c9e33b4
#
_cell.length_a   1.000
_cell.length_b   1.000
_cell.length_c   1.000
_cell.angle_alpha   90.00
_cell.angle_beta   90.00
_cell.angle_gamma   90.00
#
_symmetry.space_group_name_H-M   'P 1'
#
loop_
_entity.id
_entity.type
_entity.pdbx_description
1 polymer ?
#
loop_
_entity_poly.entity_id
_entity_poly.type
_entity_poly.pdbx_seq_one_letter_code
_entity_poly.pdbx_strand_id
1 'polypeptide(L)'
;MKLSQPFFQLPVHFDVARLQAEVAALPAEAWVSHPDSVPGNSAARLISAGGEQTDSVHGQMLPTRWLEGMPYLRQVLAGFGVVWSRSRLMRLAPDAGVPEHADINYHWHTRVRVHIPIFTQAEVRFHCDGQSVHMAAGDAWIFDNWRRHHVENKASEARIHLVADTTGTAGFWQFATGQTPPREHWRTVAWNPEARPKLLTEGDQRSPVMPAAEVQLLVDDLCAELTVDVDAADARARAMRFSRVLESFVQDWRQLCALHGTRGNGRTEFQRLAVAVLEAAKPLSHGLIMRTNKASALLVFEKRVLQHLVADEVAAPSIGRGPEGRSERTMEKPVFIIAAPRSGSTMLYETLACTPGFNSFGGEAHWLIEDHPALRPGAPGLDSNRLTATEATAKISAAIRETALQGLQGPDGAAPAEGVPLLEKTPKNALRIPFLKQVFPDARFIFLWRDPRENLGSIMEAWRAGQWVTYRAMPGWDGPWSLLLPPGWQALRGAPLETVAAWQWQCANQTALDDLRQLPQEDWTSVNYHDLLSDPAGVVQRLCGFAGVPFDAVLQKRTASQLPLSRYTHTAPVPDKWRRDEEAVLRVLPGLETLWEQLRRLD
;
A
#
# COMPACT_ATOMS: atom_id res chain seq x y z
N MET A 1 5.36 18.00 1.40
CA MET A 1 5.45 19.43 1.81
C MET A 1 5.26 20.29 0.58
N LYS A 2 4.57 21.43 0.70
CA LYS A 2 4.34 22.38 -0.41
C LYS A 2 5.42 23.44 -0.40
N LEU A 3 6.00 23.74 -1.55
CA LEU A 3 7.02 24.77 -1.74
C LEU A 3 6.49 25.90 -2.65
N SER A 4 7.12 27.09 -2.56
CA SER A 4 6.74 28.24 -3.40
C SER A 4 7.13 28.07 -4.88
N GLN A 5 8.11 27.21 -5.17
CA GLN A 5 8.59 26.88 -6.52
C GLN A 5 8.71 25.36 -6.69
N PRO A 6 8.65 24.83 -7.93
CA PRO A 6 8.85 23.40 -8.16
C PRO A 6 10.20 22.87 -7.70
N PHE A 7 11.27 23.65 -7.85
CA PHE A 7 12.64 23.25 -7.50
C PHE A 7 13.39 24.35 -6.77
N PHE A 8 14.27 23.95 -5.86
CA PHE A 8 15.30 24.79 -5.28
C PHE A 8 16.65 24.07 -5.34
N GLN A 9 17.67 24.73 -5.89
CA GLN A 9 19.05 24.28 -5.82
C GLN A 9 19.68 24.86 -4.56
N LEU A 10 20.26 24.00 -3.73
CA LEU A 10 20.87 24.40 -2.47
C LEU A 10 22.31 24.89 -2.72
N PRO A 11 22.75 26.01 -2.13
CA PRO A 11 24.07 26.58 -2.38
C PRO A 11 25.18 25.81 -1.65
N VAL A 12 25.39 24.55 -2.01
CA VAL A 12 26.40 23.66 -1.43
C VAL A 12 27.01 22.74 -2.49
N HIS A 13 28.31 22.46 -2.34
CA HIS A 13 29.08 21.53 -3.16
C HIS A 13 29.65 20.38 -2.32
N PHE A 14 29.81 19.23 -2.98
CA PHE A 14 30.38 18.02 -2.41
C PHE A 14 31.54 17.50 -3.29
N ASP A 15 32.43 16.72 -2.68
CA ASP A 15 33.47 15.98 -3.40
C ASP A 15 32.82 14.76 -4.12
N VAL A 16 32.53 14.96 -5.41
CA VAL A 16 31.85 13.98 -6.25
C VAL A 16 32.63 12.68 -6.36
N ALA A 17 33.96 12.78 -6.55
CA ALA A 17 34.79 11.59 -6.75
C ALA A 17 34.78 10.69 -5.51
N ARG A 18 34.75 11.29 -4.34
CA ARG A 18 34.68 10.56 -3.07
C ARG A 18 33.31 9.93 -2.85
N LEU A 19 32.20 10.67 -3.12
CA LEU A 19 30.86 10.09 -3.07
C LEU A 19 30.73 8.92 -4.03
N GLN A 20 31.23 9.05 -5.25
CA GLN A 20 31.22 7.98 -6.25
C GLN A 20 32.01 6.75 -5.78
N ALA A 21 33.19 6.95 -5.19
CA ALA A 21 34.03 5.86 -4.67
C ALA A 21 33.32 5.10 -3.54
N GLU A 22 32.68 5.80 -2.59
CA GLU A 22 31.93 5.16 -1.51
C GLU A 22 30.71 4.38 -2.02
N VAL A 23 29.97 4.94 -2.99
CA VAL A 23 28.81 4.27 -3.57
C VAL A 23 29.21 3.07 -4.44
N ALA A 24 30.31 3.17 -5.20
CA ALA A 24 30.82 2.06 -6.01
C ALA A 24 31.33 0.88 -5.17
N ALA A 25 31.74 1.12 -3.93
CA ALA A 25 32.18 0.09 -2.99
C ALA A 25 31.02 -0.72 -2.37
N LEU A 26 29.76 -0.30 -2.56
CA LEU A 26 28.61 -1.04 -2.03
C LEU A 26 28.45 -2.39 -2.73
N PRO A 27 28.28 -3.49 -1.96
CA PRO A 27 28.04 -4.79 -2.54
C PRO A 27 26.65 -4.89 -3.20
N ALA A 28 26.47 -5.82 -4.10
CA ALA A 28 25.22 -6.01 -4.84
C ALA A 28 24.01 -6.25 -3.90
N GLU A 29 24.22 -6.91 -2.77
CA GLU A 29 23.19 -7.19 -1.75
C GLU A 29 22.63 -5.94 -1.04
N ALA A 30 23.33 -4.80 -1.10
CA ALA A 30 22.82 -3.54 -0.57
C ALA A 30 21.66 -2.99 -1.41
N TRP A 31 21.57 -3.37 -2.67
CA TRP A 31 20.59 -2.87 -3.61
C TRP A 31 19.38 -3.79 -3.67
N VAL A 32 18.24 -3.27 -3.25
CA VAL A 32 16.95 -3.95 -3.29
C VAL A 32 16.02 -3.25 -4.28
N SER A 33 15.16 -4.00 -4.95
CA SER A 33 14.15 -3.43 -5.84
C SER A 33 13.25 -2.46 -5.09
N HIS A 34 12.79 -1.41 -5.78
CA HIS A 34 11.85 -0.45 -5.18
C HIS A 34 10.53 -1.15 -4.81
N PRO A 35 9.94 -0.87 -3.64
CA PRO A 35 8.72 -1.54 -3.18
C PRO A 35 7.53 -1.39 -4.15
N ASP A 36 7.44 -0.26 -4.88
CA ASP A 36 6.40 -0.04 -5.89
C ASP A 36 6.68 -0.74 -7.23
N SER A 37 7.66 -1.65 -7.28
CA SER A 37 8.01 -2.46 -8.47
C SER A 37 8.23 -1.65 -9.76
N VAL A 38 8.78 -0.43 -9.63
CA VAL A 38 9.15 0.37 -10.81
C VAL A 38 10.35 -0.26 -11.50
N PRO A 39 10.22 -0.73 -12.76
CA PRO A 39 11.30 -1.42 -13.46
C PRO A 39 12.56 -0.58 -13.54
N GLY A 40 13.71 -1.23 -13.33
CA GLY A 40 15.01 -0.54 -13.33
C GLY A 40 15.27 0.37 -12.14
N ASN A 41 14.36 0.45 -11.15
CA ASN A 41 14.52 1.24 -9.94
C ASN A 41 14.91 0.33 -8.77
N SER A 42 16.03 0.65 -8.11
CA SER A 42 16.49 -0.04 -6.91
C SER A 42 17.03 0.95 -5.88
N ALA A 43 17.05 0.54 -4.63
CA ALA A 43 17.47 1.39 -3.52
C ALA A 43 18.44 0.68 -2.58
N ALA A 44 19.42 1.42 -2.05
CA ALA A 44 20.20 1.01 -0.88
C ALA A 44 19.81 1.90 0.29
N ARG A 45 19.31 1.30 1.38
CA ARG A 45 18.82 2.03 2.54
C ARG A 45 19.98 2.46 3.43
N LEU A 46 20.05 3.75 3.76
CA LEU A 46 21.13 4.35 4.54
C LEU A 46 20.68 4.75 5.95
N ILE A 47 19.47 5.30 6.07
CA ILE A 47 18.79 5.57 7.34
C ILE A 47 17.38 4.98 7.20
N SER A 48 16.98 4.14 8.14
CA SER A 48 15.71 3.43 8.14
C SER A 48 15.20 3.18 9.57
N ALA A 49 13.97 2.74 9.70
CA ALA A 49 13.41 2.37 11.00
C ALA A 49 14.22 1.21 11.61
N GLY A 50 14.70 1.41 12.84
CA GLY A 50 15.57 0.46 13.56
C GLY A 50 16.95 0.23 12.93
N GLY A 51 17.34 0.94 11.86
CA GLY A 51 18.53 0.64 11.08
C GLY A 51 18.42 -0.62 10.21
N GLU A 52 17.20 -1.16 10.11
CA GLU A 52 16.88 -2.41 9.41
C GLU A 52 16.64 -2.20 7.91
N GLN A 53 16.60 -3.30 7.14
CA GLN A 53 16.32 -3.25 5.71
C GLN A 53 14.82 -3.12 5.41
N THR A 54 14.19 -2.07 5.97
CA THR A 54 12.75 -1.79 5.85
C THR A 54 12.46 -0.47 5.14
N ASP A 55 11.31 -0.35 4.48
CA ASP A 55 10.79 0.89 3.90
C ASP A 55 9.79 1.60 4.82
N SER A 56 9.60 1.12 6.05
CA SER A 56 8.76 1.78 7.04
C SER A 56 9.16 3.26 7.20
N VAL A 57 8.16 4.11 7.25
CA VAL A 57 8.31 5.55 7.56
C VAL A 57 8.09 5.82 9.05
N HIS A 58 7.89 4.76 9.83
CA HIS A 58 7.56 4.80 11.24
C HIS A 58 8.59 4.04 12.07
N GLY A 59 8.84 4.50 13.28
CA GLY A 59 9.80 3.96 14.22
C GLY A 59 11.03 4.88 14.39
N GLN A 60 11.90 4.53 15.31
CA GLN A 60 13.17 5.24 15.51
C GLN A 60 14.05 5.07 14.27
N MET A 61 14.42 6.18 13.64
CA MET A 61 15.31 6.18 12.48
C MET A 61 16.75 6.04 12.92
N LEU A 62 17.44 5.03 12.37
CA LEU A 62 18.85 4.75 12.69
C LEU A 62 19.67 4.55 11.40
N PRO A 63 20.98 4.88 11.42
CA PRO A 63 21.89 4.50 10.34
C PRO A 63 21.89 2.97 10.15
N THR A 64 21.91 2.54 8.89
CA THR A 64 22.09 1.13 8.53
C THR A 64 23.58 0.78 8.47
N ARG A 65 23.90 -0.52 8.45
CA ARG A 65 25.28 -1.01 8.24
C ARG A 65 25.94 -0.43 6.98
N TRP A 66 25.17 -0.11 5.96
CA TRP A 66 25.68 0.46 4.71
C TRP A 66 26.21 1.88 4.88
N LEU A 67 25.50 2.71 5.64
CA LEU A 67 25.94 4.08 5.92
C LEU A 67 27.17 4.12 6.85
N GLU A 68 27.36 3.11 7.68
CA GLU A 68 28.57 3.00 8.51
C GLU A 68 29.84 2.86 7.69
N GLY A 69 29.75 2.18 6.53
CA GLY A 69 30.82 2.05 5.55
C GLY A 69 31.05 3.28 4.66
N MET A 70 30.29 4.38 4.84
CA MET A 70 30.30 5.58 4.00
C MET A 70 30.63 6.84 4.81
N PRO A 71 31.87 7.00 5.25
CA PRO A 71 32.24 8.07 6.19
C PRO A 71 32.08 9.47 5.60
N TYR A 72 32.32 9.70 4.31
CA TYR A 72 32.12 11.00 3.68
C TYR A 72 30.63 11.31 3.46
N LEU A 73 29.87 10.37 2.98
CA LEU A 73 28.41 10.53 2.81
C LEU A 73 27.75 10.84 4.17
N ARG A 74 28.25 10.25 5.27
CA ARG A 74 27.84 10.60 6.63
C ARG A 74 28.17 12.04 6.98
N GLN A 75 29.35 12.56 6.59
CA GLN A 75 29.71 13.97 6.78
C GLN A 75 28.84 14.91 5.94
N VAL A 76 28.50 14.51 4.72
CA VAL A 76 27.56 15.24 3.85
C VAL A 76 26.20 15.37 4.52
N LEU A 77 25.61 14.29 5.01
CA LEU A 77 24.34 14.36 5.74
C LEU A 77 24.42 15.21 7.01
N ALA A 78 25.47 15.04 7.81
CA ALA A 78 25.68 15.84 9.02
C ALA A 78 25.84 17.33 8.72
N GLY A 79 26.42 17.66 7.57
CA GLY A 79 26.66 19.03 7.13
C GLY A 79 25.40 19.88 6.94
N PHE A 80 24.22 19.29 6.80
CA PHE A 80 22.96 20.03 6.71
C PHE A 80 22.45 20.52 8.08
N GLY A 81 22.89 19.92 9.18
CA GLY A 81 22.47 20.34 10.54
C GLY A 81 20.98 20.13 10.80
N VAL A 82 20.38 19.10 10.23
CA VAL A 82 18.97 18.76 10.36
C VAL A 82 18.77 17.38 10.99
N VAL A 83 17.55 17.12 11.44
CA VAL A 83 17.12 15.78 11.84
C VAL A 83 16.64 15.03 10.59
N TRP A 84 17.25 13.88 10.32
CA TRP A 84 16.93 13.06 9.18
C TRP A 84 15.87 11.99 9.52
N SER A 85 14.88 11.84 8.65
CA SER A 85 14.01 10.68 8.59
C SER A 85 14.69 9.58 7.76
N ARG A 86 14.02 9.04 6.73
CA ARG A 86 14.64 8.05 5.84
C ARG A 86 15.74 8.65 4.97
N SER A 87 16.78 7.86 4.69
CA SER A 87 17.73 8.16 3.63
C SER A 87 18.06 6.92 2.81
N ARG A 88 18.20 7.07 1.49
CA ARG A 88 18.48 5.99 0.54
C ARG A 88 19.34 6.49 -0.61
N LEU A 89 20.12 5.57 -1.18
CA LEU A 89 20.60 5.73 -2.55
C LEU A 89 19.53 5.17 -3.48
N MET A 90 19.13 5.96 -4.46
CA MET A 90 18.13 5.57 -5.47
C MET A 90 18.81 5.40 -6.82
N ARG A 91 18.82 4.17 -7.33
CA ARG A 91 19.41 3.82 -8.62
C ARG A 91 18.31 3.62 -9.65
N LEU A 92 18.41 4.31 -10.78
CA LEU A 92 17.52 4.19 -11.93
C LEU A 92 18.35 3.73 -13.14
N ALA A 93 18.01 2.57 -13.70
CA ALA A 93 18.74 1.97 -14.82
C ALA A 93 18.70 2.85 -16.09
N PRO A 94 19.57 2.59 -17.09
CA PRO A 94 19.45 3.19 -18.41
C PRO A 94 18.05 2.97 -19.00
N ASP A 95 17.56 3.95 -19.75
CA ASP A 95 16.25 3.96 -20.41
C ASP A 95 15.05 3.70 -19.47
N ALA A 96 15.24 3.81 -18.15
CA ALA A 96 14.18 3.66 -17.16
C ALA A 96 13.61 5.02 -16.73
N GLY A 97 12.38 4.99 -16.22
CA GLY A 97 11.70 6.17 -15.71
C GLY A 97 10.88 5.87 -14.46
N VAL A 98 10.63 6.90 -13.67
CA VAL A 98 9.63 6.89 -12.61
C VAL A 98 8.39 7.58 -13.17
N PRO A 99 7.23 6.90 -13.25
CA PRO A 99 6.00 7.49 -13.79
C PRO A 99 5.57 8.76 -13.05
N GLU A 100 4.81 9.62 -13.74
CA GLU A 100 4.31 10.85 -13.15
C GLU A 100 3.35 10.57 -11.98
N HIS A 101 3.64 11.15 -10.82
CA HIS A 101 2.88 11.00 -9.58
C HIS A 101 2.99 12.25 -8.71
N ALA A 102 2.27 12.25 -7.59
CA ALA A 102 2.42 13.22 -6.51
C ALA A 102 2.49 12.47 -5.18
N ASP A 103 3.29 12.94 -4.26
CA ASP A 103 3.47 12.36 -2.93
C ASP A 103 2.38 12.86 -1.98
N ILE A 104 1.26 12.13 -1.89
CA ILE A 104 0.04 12.57 -1.21
C ILE A 104 -0.13 12.04 0.22
N ASN A 105 0.72 11.12 0.68
CA ASN A 105 0.57 10.52 2.01
C ASN A 105 1.04 11.46 3.15
N TYR A 106 0.73 11.05 4.39
CA TYR A 106 1.05 11.81 5.59
C TYR A 106 2.56 12.12 5.75
N HIS A 107 3.46 11.17 5.46
CA HIS A 107 4.90 11.35 5.59
C HIS A 107 5.40 12.61 4.86
N TRP A 108 4.86 12.87 3.66
CA TRP A 108 5.24 13.98 2.80
C TRP A 108 4.55 15.31 3.13
N HIS A 109 3.57 15.30 4.03
CA HIS A 109 2.93 16.55 4.44
C HIS A 109 3.92 17.50 5.13
N THR A 110 4.77 16.95 5.98
CA THR A 110 5.72 17.75 6.80
C THR A 110 7.17 17.64 6.36
N ARG A 111 7.51 16.72 5.43
CA ARG A 111 8.90 16.45 5.04
C ARG A 111 9.17 16.83 3.59
N VAL A 112 10.37 17.32 3.36
CA VAL A 112 10.96 17.53 2.03
C VAL A 112 12.06 16.50 1.81
N ARG A 113 12.27 16.13 0.56
CA ARG A 113 13.38 15.26 0.15
C ARG A 113 14.51 16.07 -0.42
N VAL A 114 15.68 15.95 0.18
CA VAL A 114 16.94 16.45 -0.37
C VAL A 114 17.48 15.41 -1.35
N HIS A 115 17.79 15.83 -2.57
CA HIS A 115 18.44 15.06 -3.62
C HIS A 115 19.89 15.50 -3.78
N ILE A 116 20.82 14.54 -3.75
CA ILE A 116 22.24 14.76 -4.08
C ILE A 116 22.60 13.77 -5.17
N PRO A 117 22.74 14.22 -6.45
CA PRO A 117 23.17 13.39 -7.53
C PRO A 117 24.63 12.94 -7.34
N ILE A 118 24.89 11.64 -7.51
CA ILE A 118 26.24 11.06 -7.38
C ILE A 118 26.70 10.53 -8.73
N PHE A 119 25.90 9.72 -9.39
CA PHE A 119 26.07 9.30 -10.77
C PHE A 119 24.90 9.82 -11.59
N THR A 120 25.17 10.65 -12.58
CA THR A 120 24.15 11.25 -13.45
C THR A 120 24.79 11.72 -14.75
N GLN A 121 24.00 11.81 -15.81
CA GLN A 121 24.40 12.35 -17.13
C GLN A 121 23.37 13.40 -17.57
N ALA A 122 23.70 14.22 -18.55
CA ALA A 122 22.88 15.36 -18.99
C ALA A 122 21.46 14.94 -19.46
N GLU A 123 21.33 13.70 -19.95
CA GLU A 123 20.09 13.08 -20.43
C GLU A 123 19.15 12.65 -19.29
N VAL A 124 19.62 12.65 -18.04
CA VAL A 124 18.78 12.42 -16.86
C VAL A 124 18.00 13.71 -16.57
N ARG A 125 16.67 13.61 -16.62
CA ARG A 125 15.78 14.75 -16.40
C ARG A 125 14.84 14.49 -15.25
N PHE A 126 14.71 15.49 -14.38
CA PHE A 126 13.72 15.53 -13.32
C PHE A 126 12.65 16.57 -13.69
N HIS A 127 11.39 16.16 -13.72
CA HIS A 127 10.26 16.99 -14.08
C HIS A 127 9.37 17.25 -12.87
N CYS A 128 8.93 18.48 -12.69
CA CYS A 128 7.99 18.87 -11.64
C CYS A 128 7.17 20.09 -12.12
N ASP A 129 5.85 19.95 -12.12
CA ASP A 129 4.91 21.02 -12.48
C ASP A 129 5.24 21.69 -13.83
N GLY A 130 5.49 20.88 -14.86
CA GLY A 130 5.82 21.34 -16.22
C GLY A 130 7.25 21.88 -16.40
N GLN A 131 8.03 21.99 -15.34
CA GLN A 131 9.45 22.36 -15.42
C GLN A 131 10.33 21.13 -15.49
N SER A 132 11.49 21.23 -16.14
CA SER A 132 12.47 20.14 -16.26
C SER A 132 13.87 20.64 -15.93
N VAL A 133 14.56 19.92 -15.04
CA VAL A 133 15.94 20.22 -14.65
C VAL A 133 16.83 19.00 -14.82
N HIS A 134 18.12 19.25 -15.11
CA HIS A 134 19.19 18.30 -14.88
C HIS A 134 19.84 18.63 -13.54
N MET A 135 19.88 17.66 -12.63
CA MET A 135 20.57 17.79 -11.35
C MET A 135 21.99 17.26 -11.52
N ALA A 136 22.98 18.16 -11.57
CA ALA A 136 24.37 17.79 -11.81
C ALA A 136 25.00 17.08 -10.59
N ALA A 137 25.99 16.20 -10.85
CA ALA A 137 26.67 15.47 -9.80
C ALA A 137 27.35 16.45 -8.79
N GLY A 138 27.17 16.19 -7.49
CA GLY A 138 27.70 17.02 -6.42
C GLY A 138 26.88 18.26 -6.07
N ASP A 139 25.80 18.55 -6.79
CA ASP A 139 24.80 19.55 -6.39
C ASP A 139 23.86 18.97 -5.32
N ALA A 140 23.10 19.84 -4.68
CA ALA A 140 21.99 19.44 -3.82
C ALA A 140 20.70 20.17 -4.23
N TRP A 141 19.60 19.45 -4.20
CA TRP A 141 18.30 19.95 -4.65
C TRP A 141 17.20 19.53 -3.69
N ILE A 142 16.17 20.37 -3.58
CA ILE A 142 14.85 19.99 -3.08
C ILE A 142 13.80 20.32 -4.13
N PHE A 143 12.65 19.64 -4.09
CA PHE A 143 11.54 19.92 -4.99
C PHE A 143 10.21 19.78 -4.24
N ASP A 144 9.16 20.40 -4.81
CA ASP A 144 7.81 20.31 -4.28
C ASP A 144 7.19 18.95 -4.62
N ASN A 145 7.28 18.02 -3.68
CA ASN A 145 6.75 16.67 -3.84
C ASN A 145 5.21 16.58 -3.82
N TRP A 146 4.51 17.66 -3.48
CA TRP A 146 3.06 17.77 -3.60
C TRP A 146 2.61 17.97 -5.04
N ARG A 147 3.45 18.59 -5.90
CA ARG A 147 3.20 18.78 -7.33
C ARG A 147 3.42 17.47 -8.10
N ARG A 148 2.82 17.37 -9.29
CA ARG A 148 3.07 16.21 -10.16
C ARG A 148 4.52 16.25 -10.64
N HIS A 149 5.19 15.10 -10.50
CA HIS A 149 6.60 14.98 -10.85
C HIS A 149 6.92 13.58 -11.37
N HIS A 150 7.96 13.50 -12.19
CA HIS A 150 8.51 12.25 -12.73
C HIS A 150 9.99 12.40 -13.03
N VAL A 151 10.65 11.27 -13.29
CA VAL A 151 12.08 11.20 -13.61
C VAL A 151 12.28 10.31 -14.82
N GLU A 152 13.12 10.76 -15.76
CA GLU A 152 13.55 9.97 -16.90
C GLU A 152 15.08 9.84 -16.88
N ASN A 153 15.57 8.62 -17.10
CA ASN A 153 16.97 8.35 -17.38
C ASN A 153 17.11 7.88 -18.83
N LYS A 154 17.37 8.81 -19.74
CA LYS A 154 17.64 8.52 -21.16
C LYS A 154 19.16 8.37 -21.45
N ALA A 155 19.96 8.28 -20.40
CA ALA A 155 21.39 8.09 -20.51
C ALA A 155 21.76 6.60 -20.65
N SER A 156 22.98 6.34 -21.13
CA SER A 156 23.52 4.99 -21.32
C SER A 156 23.94 4.30 -20.01
N GLU A 157 24.00 5.05 -18.91
CA GLU A 157 24.42 4.55 -17.60
C GLU A 157 23.34 4.74 -16.54
N ALA A 158 23.43 3.97 -15.46
CA ALA A 158 22.52 4.10 -14.33
C ALA A 158 22.73 5.42 -13.60
N ARG A 159 21.63 6.10 -13.31
CA ARG A 159 21.62 7.28 -12.42
C ARG A 159 21.55 6.82 -10.97
N ILE A 160 22.40 7.41 -10.09
CA ILE A 160 22.31 7.18 -8.63
C ILE A 160 22.28 8.53 -7.91
N HIS A 161 21.19 8.76 -7.16
CA HIS A 161 21.06 9.91 -6.26
C HIS A 161 20.99 9.43 -4.81
N LEU A 162 21.68 10.14 -3.91
CA LEU A 162 21.32 10.14 -2.50
C LEU A 162 20.03 10.90 -2.34
N VAL A 163 19.06 10.32 -1.64
CA VAL A 163 17.83 10.98 -1.21
C VAL A 163 17.68 10.86 0.29
N ALA A 164 17.35 11.97 0.94
CA ALA A 164 17.19 12.03 2.39
C ALA A 164 16.01 12.95 2.77
N ASP A 165 15.15 12.47 3.66
CA ASP A 165 13.91 13.11 4.03
C ASP A 165 14.08 13.86 5.36
N THR A 166 13.61 15.14 5.44
CA THR A 166 13.70 15.96 6.67
C THR A 166 12.53 16.94 6.75
N THR A 167 12.17 17.35 7.96
CA THR A 167 11.28 18.51 8.21
C THR A 167 12.02 19.83 8.07
N GLY A 168 13.36 19.80 8.12
CA GLY A 168 14.21 20.97 8.11
C GLY A 168 14.20 21.77 9.42
N THR A 169 15.27 22.52 9.67
CA THR A 169 15.33 23.54 10.71
C THR A 169 15.09 24.93 10.09
N ALA A 170 14.82 25.95 10.90
CA ALA A 170 14.70 27.32 10.38
C ALA A 170 15.94 27.73 9.58
N GLY A 171 17.15 27.37 10.05
CA GLY A 171 18.40 27.62 9.33
C GLY A 171 18.49 26.86 8.01
N PHE A 172 18.01 25.61 7.96
CA PHE A 172 17.92 24.84 6.71
C PHE A 172 16.98 25.53 5.71
N TRP A 173 15.80 25.97 6.14
CA TRP A 173 14.84 26.62 5.25
C TRP A 173 15.35 27.97 4.75
N GLN A 174 15.99 28.77 5.61
CA GLN A 174 16.64 30.01 5.19
C GLN A 174 17.74 29.74 4.15
N PHE A 175 18.53 28.69 4.34
CA PHE A 175 19.58 28.26 3.42
C PHE A 175 19.00 27.72 2.10
N ALA A 176 17.91 26.94 2.17
CA ALA A 176 17.34 26.26 1.01
C ALA A 176 16.49 27.17 0.12
N THR A 177 15.76 28.14 0.69
CA THR A 177 14.79 28.99 -0.04
C THR A 177 15.16 30.47 -0.04
N GLY A 178 16.29 30.85 0.54
CA GLY A 178 16.82 32.19 0.49
C GLY A 178 17.37 32.56 -0.89
N GLN A 179 17.94 33.75 -1.01
CA GLN A 179 18.63 34.15 -2.24
C GLN A 179 19.84 33.25 -2.46
N THR A 180 19.90 32.59 -3.62
CA THR A 180 21.05 31.77 -4.00
C THR A 180 22.24 32.66 -4.32
N PRO A 181 23.35 32.60 -3.56
CA PRO A 181 24.53 33.38 -3.86
C PRO A 181 25.20 32.88 -5.15
N PRO A 182 26.12 33.67 -5.76
CA PRO A 182 26.98 33.20 -6.83
C PRO A 182 27.70 31.89 -6.47
N ARG A 183 27.97 31.05 -7.45
CA ARG A 183 28.49 29.67 -7.23
C ARG A 183 29.83 29.64 -6.48
N GLU A 184 30.67 30.64 -6.67
CA GLU A 184 31.93 30.79 -5.98
C GLU A 184 31.81 30.99 -4.45
N HIS A 185 30.62 31.38 -4.00
CA HIS A 185 30.30 31.55 -2.57
C HIS A 185 29.52 30.38 -1.97
N TRP A 186 29.33 29.31 -2.73
CA TRP A 186 28.64 28.13 -2.20
C TRP A 186 29.48 27.42 -1.15
N ARG A 187 28.81 26.94 -0.12
CA ARG A 187 29.46 26.16 0.93
C ARG A 187 29.99 24.83 0.36
N THR A 188 31.20 24.46 0.71
CA THR A 188 31.78 23.16 0.41
C THR A 188 31.82 22.29 1.65
N VAL A 189 31.30 21.09 1.58
CA VAL A 189 31.49 20.07 2.63
C VAL A 189 32.77 19.30 2.28
N ALA A 190 33.89 19.75 2.85
CA ALA A 190 35.18 19.12 2.64
C ALA A 190 35.30 17.80 3.41
N TRP A 191 36.00 16.82 2.82
CA TRP A 191 36.35 15.57 3.50
C TRP A 191 37.31 15.83 4.69
N ASN A 192 36.96 15.25 5.84
CA ASN A 192 37.84 15.16 6.99
C ASN A 192 37.97 13.69 7.43
N PRO A 193 39.14 13.05 7.28
CA PRO A 193 39.34 11.64 7.60
C PRO A 193 39.15 11.28 9.08
N GLU A 194 39.31 12.28 9.98
CA GLU A 194 39.15 12.09 11.41
C GLU A 194 37.73 12.34 11.93
N ALA A 195 36.89 13.02 11.14
CA ALA A 195 35.56 13.37 11.56
C ALA A 195 34.61 12.16 11.51
N ARG A 196 33.93 11.89 12.61
CA ARG A 196 32.86 10.89 12.76
C ARG A 196 31.61 11.57 13.33
N PRO A 197 30.96 12.44 12.54
CA PRO A 197 29.84 13.21 13.05
C PRO A 197 28.68 12.29 13.46
N LYS A 198 28.05 12.61 14.59
CA LYS A 198 26.81 11.99 14.97
C LYS A 198 25.69 12.54 14.09
N LEU A 199 24.94 11.67 13.44
CA LEU A 199 23.73 12.06 12.72
C LEU A 199 22.58 12.26 13.71
N LEU A 200 21.83 13.33 13.51
CA LEU A 200 20.55 13.52 14.17
C LEU A 200 19.49 12.81 13.32
N THR A 201 18.77 11.86 13.92
CA THR A 201 17.73 11.08 13.26
C THR A 201 16.44 11.11 14.06
N GLU A 202 15.31 10.97 13.38
CA GLU A 202 13.98 11.00 14.01
C GLU A 202 13.82 9.87 15.03
N GLY A 203 13.33 10.21 16.23
CA GLY A 203 12.83 9.26 17.20
C GLY A 203 11.43 8.73 16.81
N ASP A 204 11.01 7.65 17.42
CA ASP A 204 9.60 7.22 17.33
C ASP A 204 8.77 8.10 18.27
N GLN A 205 8.00 9.00 17.67
CA GLN A 205 7.15 9.96 18.40
C GLN A 205 5.67 9.82 18.04
N ARG A 206 5.26 8.69 17.43
CA ARG A 206 3.85 8.47 17.09
C ARG A 206 3.00 8.42 18.35
N SER A 207 1.98 9.28 18.37
CA SER A 207 0.87 9.12 19.31
C SER A 207 0.01 7.93 18.87
N PRO A 208 -0.43 7.04 19.77
CA PRO A 208 -1.37 5.97 19.46
C PRO A 208 -2.65 6.47 18.78
N VAL A 209 -3.09 7.68 19.11
CA VAL A 209 -4.19 8.40 18.44
C VAL A 209 -3.67 9.77 18.02
N MET A 210 -3.91 10.17 16.78
CA MET A 210 -3.46 11.46 16.26
C MET A 210 -4.08 12.61 17.06
N PRO A 211 -3.29 13.59 17.53
CA PRO A 211 -3.80 14.74 18.25
C PRO A 211 -4.83 15.53 17.43
N ALA A 212 -5.87 16.05 18.07
CA ALA A 212 -6.93 16.80 17.38
C ALA A 212 -6.42 18.02 16.60
N ALA A 213 -5.39 18.70 17.11
CA ALA A 213 -4.78 19.83 16.42
C ALA A 213 -4.11 19.42 15.10
N GLU A 214 -3.52 18.23 15.05
CA GLU A 214 -2.90 17.70 13.85
C GLU A 214 -3.95 17.27 12.81
N VAL A 215 -5.01 16.59 13.25
CA VAL A 215 -6.16 16.27 12.38
C VAL A 215 -6.76 17.54 11.78
N GLN A 216 -6.93 18.59 12.58
CA GLN A 216 -7.41 19.91 12.12
C GLN A 216 -6.51 20.47 11.03
N LEU A 217 -5.18 20.50 11.27
CA LEU A 217 -4.21 21.02 10.31
C LEU A 217 -4.26 20.29 8.96
N LEU A 218 -4.37 18.96 8.99
CA LEU A 218 -4.44 18.13 7.79
C LEU A 218 -5.73 18.35 7.01
N VAL A 219 -6.86 18.48 7.71
CA VAL A 219 -8.17 18.75 7.10
C VAL A 219 -8.22 20.16 6.52
N ASP A 220 -7.70 21.16 7.22
CA ASP A 220 -7.66 22.54 6.74
C ASP A 220 -6.79 22.65 5.46
N ASP A 221 -5.62 22.00 5.45
CA ASP A 221 -4.75 21.96 4.27
C ASP A 221 -5.43 21.27 3.06
N LEU A 222 -6.19 20.20 3.31
CA LEU A 222 -6.96 19.51 2.27
C LEU A 222 -8.08 20.40 1.73
N CYS A 223 -8.88 21.01 2.61
CA CYS A 223 -9.98 21.88 2.23
C CYS A 223 -9.51 23.13 1.47
N ALA A 224 -8.35 23.69 1.82
CA ALA A 224 -7.73 24.81 1.10
C ALA A 224 -7.33 24.47 -0.34
N GLU A 225 -7.02 23.20 -0.62
CA GLU A 225 -6.65 22.67 -1.94
C GLU A 225 -7.85 22.14 -2.75
N LEU A 226 -9.02 21.99 -2.11
CA LEU A 226 -10.18 21.37 -2.73
C LEU A 226 -10.68 22.20 -3.92
N THR A 227 -10.94 21.54 -5.04
CA THR A 227 -11.54 22.11 -6.24
C THR A 227 -12.38 21.07 -6.98
N VAL A 228 -13.09 21.48 -8.01
CA VAL A 228 -13.89 20.59 -8.85
C VAL A 228 -13.22 20.38 -10.20
N ASP A 229 -13.27 19.15 -10.70
CA ASP A 229 -12.68 18.79 -12.00
C ASP A 229 -13.59 19.19 -13.17
N VAL A 230 -14.91 19.17 -12.95
CA VAL A 230 -15.93 19.52 -13.96
C VAL A 230 -16.82 20.61 -13.38
N ASP A 231 -17.08 21.64 -14.15
CA ASP A 231 -17.97 22.76 -13.74
C ASP A 231 -19.45 22.34 -13.88
N ALA A 232 -19.87 21.38 -13.04
CA ALA A 232 -21.26 20.97 -12.93
C ALA A 232 -21.95 21.81 -11.85
N ALA A 233 -23.19 22.20 -12.07
CA ALA A 233 -23.95 23.10 -11.19
C ALA A 233 -24.04 22.62 -9.73
N ASP A 234 -24.00 21.31 -9.48
CA ASP A 234 -24.02 20.69 -8.16
C ASP A 234 -22.63 20.41 -7.57
N ALA A 235 -21.54 20.49 -8.35
CA ALA A 235 -20.19 20.14 -7.93
C ALA A 235 -19.67 21.06 -6.80
N ARG A 236 -19.96 22.35 -6.90
CA ARG A 236 -19.60 23.33 -5.84
C ARG A 236 -20.38 23.08 -4.56
N ALA A 237 -21.66 22.73 -4.68
CA ALA A 237 -22.48 22.39 -3.53
C ALA A 237 -22.01 21.08 -2.85
N ARG A 238 -21.55 20.09 -3.64
CA ARG A 238 -20.92 18.87 -3.10
C ARG A 238 -19.61 19.19 -2.40
N ALA A 239 -18.76 20.04 -2.99
CA ALA A 239 -17.49 20.46 -2.37
C ALA A 239 -17.72 21.10 -1.00
N MET A 240 -18.68 22.03 -0.89
CA MET A 240 -19.05 22.63 0.38
C MET A 240 -19.58 21.61 1.40
N ARG A 241 -20.40 20.64 0.97
CA ARG A 241 -20.88 19.57 1.85
C ARG A 241 -19.75 18.63 2.27
N PHE A 242 -18.84 18.29 1.37
CA PHE A 242 -17.66 17.50 1.67
C PHE A 242 -16.79 18.19 2.73
N SER A 243 -16.47 19.48 2.57
CA SER A 243 -15.71 20.23 3.58
C SER A 243 -16.42 20.25 4.94
N ARG A 244 -17.76 20.47 4.97
CA ARG A 244 -18.52 20.44 6.23
C ARG A 244 -18.48 19.07 6.93
N VAL A 245 -18.50 17.97 6.16
CA VAL A 245 -18.36 16.61 6.73
C VAL A 245 -17.00 16.46 7.39
N LEU A 246 -15.92 16.93 6.75
CA LEU A 246 -14.58 16.89 7.33
C LEU A 246 -14.42 17.81 8.55
N GLU A 247 -15.01 19.01 8.52
CA GLU A 247 -15.01 19.94 9.64
C GLU A 247 -15.76 19.36 10.86
N SER A 248 -16.94 18.75 10.63
CA SER A 248 -17.70 18.08 11.67
C SER A 248 -16.91 16.90 12.27
N PHE A 249 -16.27 16.10 11.42
CA PHE A 249 -15.38 15.04 11.86
C PHE A 249 -14.27 15.55 12.80
N VAL A 250 -13.63 16.68 12.47
CA VAL A 250 -12.61 17.28 13.35
C VAL A 250 -13.19 17.67 14.71
N GLN A 251 -14.42 18.20 14.75
CA GLN A 251 -15.06 18.54 16.03
C GLN A 251 -15.31 17.28 16.87
N ASP A 252 -15.85 16.23 16.25
CA ASP A 252 -16.12 14.96 16.95
C ASP A 252 -14.80 14.29 17.39
N TRP A 253 -13.75 14.33 16.55
CA TRP A 253 -12.42 13.85 16.91
C TRP A 253 -11.86 14.58 18.14
N ARG A 254 -12.05 15.91 18.19
CA ARG A 254 -11.63 16.74 19.34
C ARG A 254 -12.37 16.33 20.60
N GLN A 255 -13.67 16.02 20.53
CA GLN A 255 -14.44 15.54 21.68
C GLN A 255 -13.94 14.17 22.17
N LEU A 256 -13.66 13.24 21.25
CA LEU A 256 -13.06 11.94 21.61
C LEU A 256 -11.68 12.10 22.24
N CYS A 257 -10.83 13.00 21.71
CA CYS A 257 -9.53 13.31 22.32
C CYS A 257 -9.69 13.91 23.73
N ALA A 258 -10.69 14.76 23.95
CA ALA A 258 -10.97 15.33 25.27
C ALA A 258 -11.45 14.26 26.26
N LEU A 259 -12.21 13.27 25.79
CA LEU A 259 -12.75 12.18 26.61
C LEU A 259 -11.70 11.11 26.92
N HIS A 260 -10.96 10.66 25.92
CA HIS A 260 -10.07 9.49 26.01
C HIS A 260 -8.57 9.83 26.01
N GLY A 261 -8.20 11.07 25.66
CA GLY A 261 -6.82 11.44 25.39
C GLY A 261 -6.30 10.84 24.08
N THR A 262 -4.96 10.80 23.91
CA THR A 262 -4.28 10.30 22.70
C THR A 262 -3.41 9.07 22.95
N ARG A 263 -3.49 8.47 24.15
CA ARG A 263 -2.64 7.32 24.55
C ARG A 263 -3.21 5.95 24.19
N GLY A 264 -4.25 5.90 23.34
CA GLY A 264 -4.87 4.66 22.87
C GLY A 264 -6.16 4.26 23.58
N ASN A 265 -6.57 4.95 24.65
CA ASN A 265 -7.89 4.75 25.25
C ASN A 265 -8.98 5.17 24.24
N GLY A 266 -10.15 4.52 24.26
CA GLY A 266 -11.24 4.84 23.35
C GLY A 266 -10.95 4.51 21.88
N ARG A 267 -9.99 3.62 21.59
CA ARG A 267 -9.56 3.29 20.23
C ARG A 267 -10.72 2.91 19.30
N THR A 268 -11.66 2.12 19.80
CA THR A 268 -12.82 1.68 19.03
C THR A 268 -13.71 2.85 18.61
N GLU A 269 -13.90 3.83 19.48
CA GLU A 269 -14.69 5.05 19.20
C GLU A 269 -14.01 5.90 18.14
N PHE A 270 -12.69 6.08 18.21
CA PHE A 270 -11.89 6.76 17.19
C PHE A 270 -11.97 6.06 15.84
N GLN A 271 -11.86 4.74 15.81
CA GLN A 271 -11.97 3.95 14.58
C GLN A 271 -13.39 4.01 13.98
N ARG A 272 -14.45 3.92 14.82
CA ARG A 272 -15.84 4.09 14.35
C ARG A 272 -16.07 5.46 13.74
N LEU A 273 -15.53 6.52 14.35
CA LEU A 273 -15.64 7.88 13.81
C LEU A 273 -14.90 8.00 12.48
N ALA A 274 -13.71 7.40 12.34
CA ALA A 274 -12.95 7.36 11.08
C ALA A 274 -13.71 6.64 9.96
N VAL A 275 -14.38 5.53 10.27
CA VAL A 275 -15.25 4.82 9.31
C VAL A 275 -16.46 5.67 8.94
N ALA A 276 -17.14 6.26 9.93
CA ALA A 276 -18.33 7.05 9.71
C ALA A 276 -18.07 8.28 8.81
N VAL A 277 -16.97 8.99 9.01
CA VAL A 277 -16.61 10.13 8.16
C VAL A 277 -16.28 9.69 6.73
N LEU A 278 -15.61 8.55 6.55
CA LEU A 278 -15.33 8.01 5.20
C LEU A 278 -16.63 7.71 4.45
N GLU A 279 -17.58 7.03 5.10
CA GLU A 279 -18.88 6.72 4.51
C GLU A 279 -19.69 7.98 4.17
N ALA A 280 -19.63 9.02 5.00
CA ALA A 280 -20.28 10.30 4.75
C ALA A 280 -19.61 11.11 3.63
N ALA A 281 -18.28 11.08 3.54
CA ALA A 281 -17.49 11.82 2.54
C ALA A 281 -17.54 11.17 1.15
N LYS A 282 -17.55 9.84 1.05
CA LYS A 282 -17.49 9.06 -0.18
C LYS A 282 -18.54 9.46 -1.25
N PRO A 283 -19.84 9.56 -0.95
CA PRO A 283 -20.85 9.94 -1.96
C PRO A 283 -20.71 11.39 -2.43
N LEU A 284 -20.05 12.25 -1.66
CA LEU A 284 -19.82 13.65 -1.98
C LEU A 284 -18.56 13.87 -2.82
N SER A 285 -17.65 12.89 -2.88
CA SER A 285 -16.30 13.05 -3.41
C SER A 285 -16.19 13.02 -4.95
N HIS A 286 -17.25 12.67 -5.67
CA HIS A 286 -17.22 12.54 -7.13
C HIS A 286 -16.87 13.87 -7.80
N GLY A 287 -15.81 13.87 -8.62
CA GLY A 287 -15.29 15.06 -9.31
C GLY A 287 -14.61 16.08 -8.41
N LEU A 288 -14.34 15.74 -7.12
CA LEU A 288 -13.54 16.58 -6.22
C LEU A 288 -12.07 16.19 -6.29
N ILE A 289 -11.23 17.16 -6.57
CA ILE A 289 -9.78 16.99 -6.75
C ILE A 289 -8.98 18.05 -5.99
N MET A 290 -7.71 17.78 -5.79
CA MET A 290 -6.76 18.79 -5.31
C MET A 290 -6.38 19.74 -6.46
N ARG A 291 -6.37 21.03 -6.18
CA ARG A 291 -6.09 22.09 -7.16
C ARG A 291 -4.73 21.92 -7.82
N THR A 292 -3.70 21.66 -7.01
CA THR A 292 -2.29 21.63 -7.45
C THR A 292 -1.95 20.37 -8.24
N ASN A 293 -2.28 19.18 -7.70
CA ASN A 293 -1.80 17.91 -8.28
C ASN A 293 -2.86 17.06 -8.95
N LYS A 294 -4.12 17.52 -8.96
CA LYS A 294 -5.28 16.83 -9.55
C LYS A 294 -5.59 15.46 -8.94
N ALA A 295 -5.00 15.13 -7.78
CA ALA A 295 -5.35 13.91 -7.05
C ALA A 295 -6.80 13.96 -6.54
N SER A 296 -7.47 12.81 -6.47
CA SER A 296 -8.80 12.70 -5.88
C SER A 296 -8.81 13.18 -4.42
N ALA A 297 -9.76 14.04 -4.07
CA ALA A 297 -9.90 14.57 -2.71
C ALA A 297 -10.11 13.44 -1.68
N LEU A 298 -10.90 12.44 -2.03
CA LEU A 298 -11.14 11.27 -1.17
C LEU A 298 -9.84 10.47 -0.97
N LEU A 299 -9.10 10.20 -2.04
CA LEU A 299 -7.83 9.48 -1.96
C LEU A 299 -6.82 10.22 -1.08
N VAL A 300 -6.74 11.55 -1.18
CA VAL A 300 -5.86 12.36 -0.31
C VAL A 300 -6.33 12.28 1.13
N PHE A 301 -7.63 12.36 1.39
CA PHE A 301 -8.20 12.23 2.73
C PHE A 301 -7.87 10.85 3.34
N GLU A 302 -8.05 9.77 2.59
CA GLU A 302 -7.70 8.42 3.03
C GLU A 302 -6.20 8.28 3.33
N LYS A 303 -5.33 8.66 2.38
CA LYS A 303 -3.88 8.45 2.45
C LYS A 303 -3.17 9.39 3.42
N ARG A 304 -3.66 10.60 3.59
CA ARG A 304 -3.00 11.63 4.41
C ARG A 304 -3.57 11.71 5.81
N VAL A 305 -4.88 11.47 5.97
CA VAL A 305 -5.57 11.61 7.26
C VAL A 305 -5.94 10.25 7.82
N LEU A 306 -6.90 9.53 7.20
CA LEU A 306 -7.54 8.37 7.80
C LEU A 306 -6.56 7.24 8.16
N GLN A 307 -5.58 6.95 7.30
CA GLN A 307 -4.61 5.87 7.53
C GLN A 307 -3.64 6.12 8.70
N HIS A 308 -3.64 7.33 9.26
CA HIS A 308 -2.70 7.73 10.31
C HIS A 308 -3.38 8.21 11.60
N LEU A 309 -4.71 8.22 11.63
CA LEU A 309 -5.50 8.69 12.79
C LEU A 309 -5.26 7.87 14.05
N VAL A 310 -5.19 6.57 13.91
CA VAL A 310 -4.96 5.62 15.01
C VAL A 310 -3.80 4.72 14.60
N ALA A 311 -2.71 4.79 15.32
CA ALA A 311 -1.54 3.94 15.04
C ALA A 311 -1.91 2.47 15.23
N ASP A 312 -1.43 1.59 14.35
CA ASP A 312 -1.47 0.15 14.62
C ASP A 312 -0.70 -0.10 15.93
N GLU A 313 -1.14 -1.05 16.73
CA GLU A 313 -0.43 -1.40 17.95
C GLU A 313 1.00 -1.85 17.60
N VAL A 314 1.96 -0.96 17.82
CA VAL A 314 3.36 -1.37 17.93
C VAL A 314 3.47 -2.05 19.28
N ALA A 315 3.75 -3.34 19.27
CA ALA A 315 4.13 -4.03 20.49
C ALA A 315 5.22 -3.19 21.20
N ALA A 316 4.92 -2.70 22.40
CA ALA A 316 5.88 -1.96 23.20
C ALA A 316 7.18 -2.77 23.30
N PRO A 317 8.37 -2.14 23.13
CA PRO A 317 9.62 -2.85 23.36
C PRO A 317 9.58 -3.41 24.78
N SER A 318 9.53 -4.72 24.91
CA SER A 318 9.57 -5.42 26.19
C SER A 318 10.93 -5.15 26.83
N ILE A 319 10.96 -4.19 27.76
CA ILE A 319 12.06 -4.05 28.72
C ILE A 319 12.14 -5.39 29.46
N GLY A 320 13.30 -6.01 29.34
CA GLY A 320 13.63 -7.37 29.72
C GLY A 320 12.90 -7.91 30.97
N ARG A 321 12.09 -8.93 30.74
CA ARG A 321 11.89 -10.01 31.70
C ARG A 321 12.45 -11.29 31.06
N GLY A 322 13.26 -11.98 31.83
CA GLY A 322 13.96 -13.21 31.44
C GLY A 322 13.03 -14.32 30.93
N PRO A 323 13.61 -15.40 30.39
CA PRO A 323 12.88 -16.42 29.67
C PRO A 323 12.17 -17.35 30.66
N GLU A 324 10.94 -16.99 31.05
CA GLU A 324 10.03 -17.95 31.69
C GLU A 324 8.62 -17.76 31.11
N GLY A 325 8.13 -18.78 30.38
CA GLY A 325 6.74 -18.98 30.04
C GLY A 325 6.24 -18.30 28.75
N ARG A 326 6.88 -18.49 27.58
CA ARG A 326 6.17 -18.37 26.30
C ARG A 326 5.32 -19.63 26.11
N SER A 327 4.03 -19.54 26.38
CA SER A 327 3.05 -20.39 25.72
C SER A 327 3.24 -20.22 24.23
N GLU A 328 3.56 -21.29 23.49
CA GLU A 328 3.57 -21.29 22.03
C GLU A 328 2.15 -20.98 21.56
N ARG A 329 1.88 -19.72 21.19
CA ARG A 329 0.64 -19.39 20.51
C ARG A 329 0.69 -20.05 19.14
N THR A 330 -0.12 -21.06 18.94
CA THR A 330 -0.30 -21.73 17.65
C THR A 330 -1.53 -21.13 16.95
N MET A 331 -1.39 -20.85 15.67
CA MET A 331 -2.51 -20.45 14.82
C MET A 331 -3.23 -21.74 14.40
N GLU A 332 -4.42 -21.97 14.92
CA GLU A 332 -5.20 -23.15 14.62
C GLU A 332 -6.12 -22.90 13.42
N LYS A 333 -6.11 -23.83 12.46
CA LYS A 333 -7.04 -23.96 11.34
C LYS A 333 -7.41 -22.64 10.65
N PRO A 334 -6.45 -21.87 10.10
CA PRO A 334 -6.76 -20.61 9.42
C PRO A 334 -7.70 -20.84 8.22
N VAL A 335 -8.64 -19.94 8.03
CA VAL A 335 -9.64 -19.99 6.95
C VAL A 335 -9.33 -18.93 5.94
N PHE A 336 -9.10 -19.33 4.69
CA PHE A 336 -8.83 -18.43 3.56
C PHE A 336 -10.04 -18.36 2.62
N ILE A 337 -10.56 -17.14 2.38
CA ILE A 337 -11.56 -16.92 1.34
C ILE A 337 -10.83 -16.72 0.01
N ILE A 338 -11.05 -17.65 -0.89
CA ILE A 338 -10.47 -17.72 -2.23
C ILE A 338 -11.52 -17.27 -3.25
N ALA A 339 -11.17 -16.34 -4.13
CA ALA A 339 -12.09 -15.85 -5.15
C ALA A 339 -11.36 -15.12 -6.28
N ALA A 340 -11.91 -15.12 -7.47
CA ALA A 340 -11.53 -14.17 -8.51
C ALA A 340 -11.78 -12.72 -8.02
N PRO A 341 -11.02 -11.73 -8.49
CA PRO A 341 -11.29 -10.34 -8.14
C PRO A 341 -12.74 -9.95 -8.43
N ARG A 342 -13.34 -9.12 -7.57
CA ARG A 342 -14.68 -8.58 -7.75
C ARG A 342 -15.82 -9.60 -7.68
N SER A 343 -15.59 -10.79 -7.13
CA SER A 343 -16.62 -11.84 -6.94
C SER A 343 -17.50 -11.64 -5.69
N GLY A 344 -17.29 -10.60 -4.88
CA GLY A 344 -18.03 -10.39 -3.63
C GLY A 344 -17.32 -10.91 -2.37
N SER A 345 -16.06 -11.35 -2.48
CA SER A 345 -15.27 -11.91 -1.39
C SER A 345 -15.08 -10.94 -0.21
N THR A 346 -15.05 -9.63 -0.45
CA THR A 346 -14.99 -8.64 0.63
C THR A 346 -16.29 -8.59 1.43
N MET A 347 -17.46 -8.70 0.79
CA MET A 347 -18.75 -8.78 1.48
C MET A 347 -18.82 -10.02 2.38
N LEU A 348 -18.41 -11.17 1.86
CA LEU A 348 -18.35 -12.42 2.64
C LEU A 348 -17.37 -12.30 3.81
N TYR A 349 -16.16 -11.77 3.56
CA TYR A 349 -15.16 -11.55 4.59
C TYR A 349 -15.67 -10.61 5.70
N GLU A 350 -16.22 -9.44 5.36
CA GLU A 350 -16.76 -8.48 6.33
C GLU A 350 -17.96 -9.04 7.10
N THR A 351 -18.70 -9.97 6.49
CA THR A 351 -19.79 -10.66 7.16
C THR A 351 -19.29 -11.66 8.19
N LEU A 352 -18.28 -12.47 7.85
CA LEU A 352 -17.71 -13.45 8.77
C LEU A 352 -16.81 -12.80 9.84
N ALA A 353 -16.04 -11.78 9.48
CA ALA A 353 -15.08 -11.13 10.39
C ALA A 353 -15.74 -10.26 11.48
N CYS A 354 -17.05 -10.03 11.45
CA CYS A 354 -17.74 -9.23 12.47
C CYS A 354 -18.05 -9.99 13.77
N THR A 355 -17.80 -11.31 13.82
CA THR A 355 -18.03 -12.13 15.00
C THR A 355 -16.74 -12.41 15.78
N PRO A 356 -16.80 -12.56 17.12
CA PRO A 356 -15.67 -13.04 17.91
C PRO A 356 -15.17 -14.45 17.54
N GLY A 357 -15.91 -15.20 16.71
CA GLY A 357 -15.53 -16.50 16.21
C GLY A 357 -14.32 -16.50 15.25
N PHE A 358 -13.87 -15.33 14.78
CA PHE A 358 -12.71 -15.21 13.92
C PHE A 358 -11.76 -14.11 14.39
N ASN A 359 -10.48 -14.39 14.34
CA ASN A 359 -9.44 -13.37 14.26
C ASN A 359 -9.19 -13.00 12.78
N SER A 360 -8.71 -11.81 12.50
CA SER A 360 -8.43 -11.36 11.15
C SER A 360 -7.28 -10.34 11.12
N PHE A 361 -6.95 -9.81 9.94
CA PHE A 361 -6.03 -8.67 9.78
C PHE A 361 -6.77 -7.34 9.55
N GLY A 362 -8.09 -7.29 9.76
CA GLY A 362 -8.91 -6.10 9.52
C GLY A 362 -9.11 -5.73 8.04
N GLY A 363 -8.51 -6.48 7.11
CA GLY A 363 -8.58 -6.24 5.66
C GLY A 363 -7.77 -7.23 4.85
N GLU A 364 -7.43 -6.85 3.61
CA GLU A 364 -6.58 -7.67 2.74
C GLU A 364 -5.12 -7.64 3.19
N ALA A 365 -4.52 -8.81 3.38
CA ALA A 365 -3.15 -8.95 3.87
C ALA A 365 -2.13 -9.18 2.74
N HIS A 366 -2.11 -8.32 1.72
CA HIS A 366 -1.09 -8.38 0.66
C HIS A 366 0.33 -8.39 1.21
N TRP A 367 0.57 -7.61 2.26
CA TRP A 367 1.84 -7.45 2.96
C TRP A 367 2.36 -8.78 3.54
N LEU A 368 1.50 -9.66 4.00
CA LEU A 368 1.88 -10.93 4.63
C LEU A 368 2.76 -11.79 3.71
N ILE A 369 2.53 -11.75 2.40
CA ILE A 369 3.29 -12.49 1.40
C ILE A 369 4.22 -11.56 0.63
N GLU A 370 3.73 -10.39 0.19
CA GLU A 370 4.46 -9.52 -0.74
C GLU A 370 5.52 -8.64 -0.06
N ASP A 371 5.59 -8.59 1.26
CA ASP A 371 6.74 -7.99 1.96
C ASP A 371 7.98 -8.88 1.92
N HIS A 372 7.83 -10.15 1.51
CA HIS A 372 8.96 -11.00 1.16
C HIS A 372 9.37 -10.77 -0.31
N PRO A 373 10.53 -10.15 -0.59
CA PRO A 373 10.94 -9.81 -1.97
C PRO A 373 11.01 -11.02 -2.90
N ALA A 374 11.37 -12.19 -2.36
CA ALA A 374 11.46 -13.45 -3.12
C ALA A 374 10.10 -13.99 -3.60
N LEU A 375 8.97 -13.47 -3.08
CA LEU A 375 7.61 -13.91 -3.40
C LEU A 375 6.84 -12.93 -4.29
N ARG A 376 7.49 -11.85 -4.73
CA ARG A 376 6.87 -10.85 -5.60
C ARG A 376 7.02 -11.20 -7.07
N PRO A 377 6.06 -10.85 -7.92
CA PRO A 377 6.28 -10.83 -9.35
C PRO A 377 7.51 -9.97 -9.69
N GLY A 378 8.39 -10.52 -10.56
CA GLY A 378 9.69 -9.92 -10.89
C GLY A 378 10.85 -10.49 -10.09
N ALA A 379 10.61 -11.29 -9.04
CA ALA A 379 11.67 -12.12 -8.44
C ALA A 379 12.12 -13.23 -9.42
N PRO A 380 13.36 -13.73 -9.32
CA PRO A 380 13.84 -14.80 -10.20
C PRO A 380 12.87 -16.00 -10.24
N GLY A 381 12.37 -16.32 -11.43
CA GLY A 381 11.41 -17.40 -11.65
C GLY A 381 9.93 -17.05 -11.40
N LEU A 382 9.61 -15.84 -10.94
CA LEU A 382 8.25 -15.39 -10.68
C LEU A 382 7.86 -14.22 -11.58
N ASP A 383 6.97 -14.46 -12.52
CA ASP A 383 6.45 -13.44 -13.45
C ASP A 383 5.00 -13.00 -13.16
N SER A 384 4.37 -13.61 -12.16
CA SER A 384 2.95 -13.45 -11.83
C SER A 384 2.70 -13.56 -10.33
N ASN A 385 1.43 -13.48 -9.89
CA ASN A 385 1.08 -13.74 -8.49
C ASN A 385 1.00 -15.24 -8.15
N ARG A 386 1.28 -16.14 -9.09
CA ARG A 386 1.29 -17.58 -8.83
C ARG A 386 2.41 -17.96 -7.87
N LEU A 387 2.05 -18.62 -6.77
CA LEU A 387 2.97 -19.28 -5.84
C LEU A 387 2.52 -20.71 -5.61
N THR A 388 3.49 -21.61 -5.53
CA THR A 388 3.30 -23.04 -5.26
C THR A 388 3.93 -23.44 -3.93
N ALA A 389 3.88 -24.72 -3.58
CA ALA A 389 4.56 -25.22 -2.39
C ALA A 389 6.09 -25.00 -2.45
N THR A 390 6.66 -24.86 -3.64
CA THR A 390 8.11 -24.68 -3.84
C THR A 390 8.64 -23.39 -3.22
N GLU A 391 7.89 -22.30 -3.31
CA GLU A 391 8.28 -21.01 -2.74
C GLU A 391 8.11 -20.96 -1.21
N ALA A 392 7.31 -21.86 -0.62
CA ALA A 392 7.07 -21.94 0.81
C ALA A 392 8.18 -22.69 1.55
N THR A 393 9.44 -22.23 1.42
CA THR A 393 10.56 -22.82 2.16
C THR A 393 10.33 -22.76 3.67
N ALA A 394 10.99 -23.62 4.44
CA ALA A 394 10.86 -23.66 5.91
C ALA A 394 11.10 -22.27 6.55
N LYS A 395 12.09 -21.53 6.07
CA LYS A 395 12.41 -20.17 6.52
C LYS A 395 11.30 -19.16 6.21
N ILE A 396 10.79 -19.19 4.99
CA ILE A 396 9.69 -18.30 4.55
C ILE A 396 8.41 -18.65 5.31
N SER A 397 8.07 -19.93 5.43
CA SER A 397 6.89 -20.39 6.16
C SER A 397 6.92 -19.99 7.64
N ALA A 398 8.07 -20.12 8.30
CA ALA A 398 8.23 -19.69 9.68
C ALA A 398 8.06 -18.18 9.83
N ALA A 399 8.70 -17.38 8.98
CA ALA A 399 8.59 -15.92 8.99
C ALA A 399 7.15 -15.45 8.75
N ILE A 400 6.44 -16.05 7.78
CA ILE A 400 5.03 -15.71 7.50
C ILE A 400 4.13 -16.04 8.68
N ARG A 401 4.29 -17.23 9.29
CA ARG A 401 3.50 -17.60 10.49
C ARG A 401 3.75 -16.67 11.67
N GLU A 402 5.01 -16.30 11.91
CA GLU A 402 5.36 -15.34 12.96
C GLU A 402 4.73 -13.97 12.70
N THR A 403 4.88 -13.45 11.48
CA THR A 403 4.29 -12.18 11.08
C THR A 403 2.76 -12.20 11.13
N ALA A 404 2.14 -13.31 10.74
CA ALA A 404 0.70 -13.50 10.84
C ALA A 404 0.23 -13.46 12.30
N LEU A 405 0.90 -14.15 13.22
CA LEU A 405 0.56 -14.13 14.65
C LEU A 405 0.65 -12.72 15.25
N GLN A 406 1.62 -11.92 14.80
CA GLN A 406 1.80 -10.54 15.26
C GLN A 406 0.72 -9.59 14.71
N GLY A 407 0.20 -9.88 13.52
CA GLY A 407 -0.81 -9.04 12.84
C GLY A 407 -2.27 -9.39 13.18
N LEU A 408 -2.52 -10.43 13.98
CA LEU A 408 -3.87 -10.86 14.33
C LEU A 408 -4.60 -9.83 15.19
N GLN A 409 -5.87 -9.62 14.86
CA GLN A 409 -6.80 -8.83 15.65
C GLN A 409 -8.19 -9.50 15.65
N GLY A 410 -8.92 -9.32 16.74
CA GLY A 410 -10.33 -9.67 16.83
C GLY A 410 -11.23 -8.70 16.07
N PRO A 411 -12.56 -8.87 16.13
CA PRO A 411 -13.51 -7.94 15.56
C PRO A 411 -13.26 -6.50 16.04
N ASP A 412 -13.46 -5.54 15.12
CA ASP A 412 -13.28 -4.11 15.39
C ASP A 412 -11.89 -3.71 15.94
N GLY A 413 -10.85 -4.51 15.66
CA GLY A 413 -9.49 -4.26 16.14
C GLY A 413 -9.25 -4.62 17.61
N ALA A 414 -10.12 -5.41 18.22
CA ALA A 414 -9.90 -5.94 19.56
C ALA A 414 -8.67 -6.88 19.62
N ALA A 415 -8.15 -7.12 20.82
CA ALA A 415 -7.09 -8.13 21.01
C ALA A 415 -7.53 -9.48 20.44
N PRO A 416 -6.64 -10.23 19.76
CA PRO A 416 -6.98 -11.52 19.18
C PRO A 416 -7.32 -12.53 20.30
N ALA A 417 -8.39 -13.30 20.11
CA ALA A 417 -8.78 -14.35 21.02
C ALA A 417 -7.93 -15.62 20.78
N GLU A 418 -7.52 -16.28 21.85
CA GLU A 418 -6.77 -17.55 21.76
C GLU A 418 -7.70 -18.68 21.32
N GLY A 419 -7.17 -19.63 20.52
CA GLY A 419 -7.93 -20.77 20.00
C GLY A 419 -8.99 -20.40 18.95
N VAL A 420 -9.00 -19.17 18.47
CA VAL A 420 -9.92 -18.69 17.43
C VAL A 420 -9.20 -18.64 16.09
N PRO A 421 -9.77 -19.24 15.01
CA PRO A 421 -9.12 -19.29 13.71
C PRO A 421 -8.92 -17.91 13.08
N LEU A 422 -7.83 -17.77 12.32
CA LEU A 422 -7.64 -16.63 11.42
C LEU A 422 -8.63 -16.75 10.25
N LEU A 423 -9.31 -15.65 9.92
CA LEU A 423 -10.01 -15.45 8.65
C LEU A 423 -9.22 -14.48 7.79
N GLU A 424 -8.82 -14.89 6.61
CA GLU A 424 -8.08 -14.06 5.66
C GLU A 424 -8.74 -14.05 4.28
N LYS A 425 -8.70 -12.88 3.61
CA LYS A 425 -9.18 -12.72 2.26
C LYS A 425 -8.31 -11.72 1.48
N THR A 426 -7.52 -12.24 0.55
CA THR A 426 -6.77 -11.46 -0.44
C THR A 426 -7.01 -12.08 -1.82
N PRO A 427 -7.54 -11.35 -2.82
CA PRO A 427 -7.90 -11.92 -4.13
C PRO A 427 -6.74 -12.64 -4.84
N LYS A 428 -5.50 -12.20 -4.65
CA LYS A 428 -4.30 -12.87 -5.21
C LYS A 428 -4.10 -14.29 -4.69
N ASN A 429 -4.70 -14.64 -3.56
CA ASN A 429 -4.60 -15.97 -2.97
C ASN A 429 -5.34 -17.05 -3.79
N ALA A 430 -6.20 -16.66 -4.75
CA ALA A 430 -6.71 -17.57 -5.77
C ALA A 430 -5.60 -18.26 -6.60
N LEU A 431 -4.42 -17.67 -6.65
CA LEU A 431 -3.24 -18.21 -7.33
C LEU A 431 -2.18 -18.80 -6.37
N ARG A 432 -2.51 -18.99 -5.07
CA ARG A 432 -1.52 -19.29 -4.03
C ARG A 432 -1.92 -20.45 -3.09
N ILE A 433 -2.93 -21.24 -3.44
CA ILE A 433 -3.47 -22.27 -2.54
C ILE A 433 -2.40 -23.29 -2.09
N PRO A 434 -1.56 -23.90 -2.97
CA PRO A 434 -0.53 -24.83 -2.53
C PRO A 434 0.54 -24.16 -1.65
N PHE A 435 0.88 -22.90 -1.90
CA PHE A 435 1.76 -22.12 -1.06
C PHE A 435 1.17 -21.92 0.34
N LEU A 436 -0.09 -21.48 0.43
CA LEU A 436 -0.79 -21.28 1.69
C LEU A 436 -0.95 -22.59 2.47
N LYS A 437 -1.25 -23.69 1.78
CA LYS A 437 -1.36 -25.01 2.42
C LYS A 437 -0.02 -25.50 2.96
N GLN A 438 1.08 -25.19 2.30
CA GLN A 438 2.44 -25.50 2.78
C GLN A 438 2.84 -24.61 3.98
N VAL A 439 2.47 -23.32 3.94
CA VAL A 439 2.72 -22.40 5.07
C VAL A 439 1.85 -22.73 6.27
N PHE A 440 0.58 -23.08 6.05
CA PHE A 440 -0.42 -23.40 7.07
C PHE A 440 -1.03 -24.79 6.78
N PRO A 441 -0.43 -25.88 7.27
CA PRO A 441 -0.83 -27.24 6.89
C PRO A 441 -2.29 -27.61 7.22
N ASP A 442 -2.87 -27.00 8.26
CA ASP A 442 -4.26 -27.18 8.70
C ASP A 442 -5.21 -26.10 8.15
N ALA A 443 -4.75 -25.30 7.15
CA ALA A 443 -5.58 -24.29 6.50
C ALA A 443 -6.80 -24.89 5.81
N ARG A 444 -7.91 -24.17 5.91
CA ARG A 444 -9.18 -24.44 5.23
C ARG A 444 -9.48 -23.33 4.22
N PHE A 445 -10.21 -23.66 3.13
CA PHE A 445 -10.46 -22.74 2.05
C PHE A 445 -11.96 -22.64 1.75
N ILE A 446 -12.46 -21.40 1.67
CA ILE A 446 -13.81 -21.09 1.20
C ILE A 446 -13.68 -20.52 -0.20
N PHE A 447 -14.10 -21.26 -1.22
CA PHE A 447 -14.03 -20.85 -2.60
C PHE A 447 -15.31 -20.15 -3.03
N LEU A 448 -15.28 -18.83 -3.15
CA LEU A 448 -16.40 -18.01 -3.61
C LEU A 448 -16.26 -17.75 -5.11
N TRP A 449 -17.26 -18.17 -5.88
CA TRP A 449 -17.32 -17.92 -7.31
C TRP A 449 -18.58 -17.14 -7.70
N ARG A 450 -18.54 -16.49 -8.87
CA ARG A 450 -19.61 -15.63 -9.37
C ARG A 450 -19.80 -15.82 -10.87
N ASP A 451 -21.04 -15.64 -11.36
CA ASP A 451 -21.38 -15.62 -12.79
C ASP A 451 -20.38 -14.77 -13.59
N PRO A 452 -19.75 -15.33 -14.64
CA PRO A 452 -18.73 -14.62 -15.41
C PRO A 452 -19.23 -13.31 -15.99
N ARG A 453 -20.48 -13.21 -16.44
CA ARG A 453 -21.04 -11.98 -17.02
C ARG A 453 -20.99 -10.84 -16.03
N GLU A 454 -21.49 -11.05 -14.83
CA GLU A 454 -21.49 -10.07 -13.76
C GLU A 454 -20.10 -9.75 -13.24
N ASN A 455 -19.24 -10.77 -13.15
CA ASN A 455 -17.90 -10.60 -12.63
C ASN A 455 -17.02 -9.81 -13.62
N LEU A 456 -17.09 -10.13 -14.93
CA LEU A 456 -16.37 -9.41 -15.98
C LEU A 456 -16.75 -7.93 -16.02
N GLY A 457 -18.05 -7.61 -15.98
CA GLY A 457 -18.50 -6.22 -15.91
C GLY A 457 -17.90 -5.47 -14.70
N SER A 458 -17.82 -6.14 -13.54
CA SER A 458 -17.22 -5.55 -12.33
C SER A 458 -15.68 -5.44 -12.39
N ILE A 459 -14.99 -6.38 -13.05
CA ILE A 459 -13.54 -6.31 -13.28
C ILE A 459 -13.22 -5.15 -14.22
N MET A 460 -13.92 -5.04 -15.36
CA MET A 460 -13.71 -3.94 -16.31
C MET A 460 -13.99 -2.57 -15.68
N GLU A 461 -15.05 -2.47 -14.87
CA GLU A 461 -15.33 -1.25 -14.09
C GLU A 461 -14.17 -0.89 -13.15
N ALA A 462 -13.62 -1.87 -12.45
CA ALA A 462 -12.48 -1.68 -11.56
C ALA A 462 -11.22 -1.20 -12.32
N TRP A 463 -10.94 -1.74 -13.48
CA TRP A 463 -9.84 -1.29 -14.35
C TRP A 463 -10.01 0.17 -14.80
N ARG A 464 -11.19 0.54 -15.28
CA ARG A 464 -11.50 1.91 -15.74
C ARG A 464 -11.44 2.93 -14.60
N ALA A 465 -11.82 2.53 -13.39
CA ALA A 465 -11.77 3.39 -12.22
C ALA A 465 -10.34 3.72 -11.76
N GLY A 466 -9.33 2.91 -12.13
CA GLY A 466 -7.93 3.12 -11.77
C GLY A 466 -7.62 3.09 -10.26
N GLN A 467 -8.55 2.62 -9.43
CA GLN A 467 -8.42 2.63 -7.96
C GLN A 467 -7.69 1.38 -7.44
N TRP A 468 -7.67 0.29 -8.22
CA TRP A 468 -7.09 -1.00 -7.83
C TRP A 468 -5.82 -1.32 -8.62
N VAL A 469 -5.00 -0.30 -8.87
CA VAL A 469 -3.70 -0.46 -9.52
C VAL A 469 -2.77 -1.25 -8.60
N THR A 470 -2.37 -2.42 -9.04
CA THR A 470 -1.45 -3.30 -8.32
C THR A 470 -0.01 -3.05 -8.73
N TYR A 471 0.22 -2.88 -10.02
CA TYR A 471 1.54 -2.60 -10.58
C TYR A 471 1.45 -1.34 -11.46
N ARG A 472 2.16 -0.27 -11.09
CA ARG A 472 2.13 1.01 -11.80
C ARG A 472 2.84 0.96 -13.14
N ALA A 473 3.86 0.11 -13.24
CA ALA A 473 4.60 -0.14 -14.47
C ALA A 473 5.11 -1.59 -14.46
N MET A 474 5.00 -2.25 -15.60
CA MET A 474 5.53 -3.60 -15.81
C MET A 474 6.27 -3.66 -17.14
N PRO A 475 7.43 -4.36 -17.21
CA PRO A 475 8.15 -4.55 -18.46
C PRO A 475 7.25 -5.17 -19.54
N GLY A 476 7.11 -4.49 -20.68
CA GLY A 476 6.30 -4.99 -21.79
C GLY A 476 4.78 -4.83 -21.64
N TRP A 477 4.31 -4.05 -20.67
CA TRP A 477 2.90 -3.67 -20.53
C TRP A 477 2.74 -2.16 -20.61
N ASP A 478 1.74 -1.69 -21.35
CA ASP A 478 1.49 -0.26 -21.52
C ASP A 478 0.52 0.25 -20.44
N GLY A 479 1.02 1.11 -19.56
CA GLY A 479 0.24 1.69 -18.46
C GLY A 479 0.18 0.83 -17.19
N PRO A 480 -0.69 1.19 -16.22
CA PRO A 480 -0.82 0.49 -14.95
C PRO A 480 -1.60 -0.83 -15.09
N TRP A 481 -1.20 -1.85 -14.34
CA TRP A 481 -1.95 -3.10 -14.20
C TRP A 481 -2.84 -3.06 -12.96
N SER A 482 -4.10 -3.45 -13.10
CA SER A 482 -5.07 -3.51 -11.99
C SER A 482 -5.37 -4.94 -11.57
N LEU A 483 -5.68 -5.13 -10.28
CA LEU A 483 -6.09 -6.39 -9.67
C LEU A 483 -4.95 -7.44 -9.66
N LEU A 484 -5.28 -8.74 -9.63
CA LEU A 484 -4.27 -9.81 -9.63
C LEU A 484 -3.52 -9.91 -10.97
N LEU A 485 -2.28 -10.37 -10.91
CA LEU A 485 -1.42 -10.62 -12.07
C LEU A 485 -1.36 -12.13 -12.34
N PRO A 486 -2.13 -12.64 -13.34
CA PRO A 486 -2.17 -14.07 -13.63
C PRO A 486 -0.96 -14.52 -14.47
N PRO A 487 -0.60 -15.81 -14.46
CA PRO A 487 0.35 -16.36 -15.43
C PRO A 487 -0.08 -16.07 -16.88
N GLY A 488 0.89 -15.89 -17.77
CA GLY A 488 0.62 -15.64 -19.19
C GLY A 488 0.09 -14.24 -19.53
N TRP A 489 0.10 -13.30 -18.58
CA TRP A 489 -0.35 -11.93 -18.78
C TRP A 489 0.36 -11.22 -19.94
N GLN A 490 1.60 -11.63 -20.29
CA GLN A 490 2.38 -11.05 -21.37
C GLN A 490 1.68 -11.20 -22.75
N ALA A 491 0.92 -12.26 -22.93
CA ALA A 491 0.15 -12.52 -24.16
C ALA A 491 -1.05 -11.55 -24.33
N LEU A 492 -1.40 -10.81 -23.28
CA LEU A 492 -2.51 -9.86 -23.31
C LEU A 492 -2.09 -8.46 -23.78
N ARG A 493 -0.82 -8.25 -24.12
CA ARG A 493 -0.35 -6.95 -24.57
C ARG A 493 -1.14 -6.47 -25.79
N GLY A 494 -1.70 -5.26 -25.68
CA GLY A 494 -2.55 -4.69 -26.74
C GLY A 494 -3.93 -5.33 -26.88
N ALA A 495 -4.28 -6.31 -26.03
CA ALA A 495 -5.60 -6.91 -26.02
C ALA A 495 -6.66 -5.92 -25.47
N PRO A 496 -7.92 -6.01 -25.93
CA PRO A 496 -9.01 -5.22 -25.38
C PRO A 496 -9.29 -5.59 -23.92
N LEU A 497 -9.87 -4.66 -23.17
CA LEU A 497 -10.06 -4.80 -21.72
C LEU A 497 -10.90 -6.02 -21.33
N GLU A 498 -11.91 -6.35 -22.10
CA GLU A 498 -12.74 -7.56 -21.88
C GLU A 498 -11.91 -8.84 -21.95
N THR A 499 -10.92 -8.91 -22.83
CA THR A 499 -9.99 -10.07 -22.93
C THR A 499 -9.09 -10.14 -21.69
N VAL A 500 -8.59 -9.01 -21.21
CA VAL A 500 -7.80 -8.95 -19.96
C VAL A 500 -8.65 -9.39 -18.76
N ALA A 501 -9.88 -8.88 -18.66
CA ALA A 501 -10.81 -9.25 -17.59
C ALA A 501 -11.18 -10.74 -17.63
N ALA A 502 -11.44 -11.27 -18.82
CA ALA A 502 -11.74 -12.70 -19.02
C ALA A 502 -10.56 -13.59 -18.60
N TRP A 503 -9.34 -13.21 -18.96
CA TRP A 503 -8.14 -13.94 -18.56
C TRP A 503 -7.91 -13.90 -17.04
N GLN A 504 -8.12 -12.75 -16.39
CA GLN A 504 -8.04 -12.66 -14.93
C GLN A 504 -9.08 -13.52 -14.24
N TRP A 505 -10.32 -13.50 -14.72
CA TRP A 505 -11.40 -14.34 -14.20
C TRP A 505 -11.11 -15.84 -14.40
N GLN A 506 -10.73 -16.21 -15.62
CA GLN A 506 -10.43 -17.59 -15.99
C GLN A 506 -9.26 -18.16 -15.20
N CYS A 507 -8.13 -17.46 -15.19
CA CYS A 507 -6.94 -17.92 -14.47
C CYS A 507 -7.18 -18.03 -12.96
N ALA A 508 -7.87 -17.06 -12.35
CA ALA A 508 -8.15 -17.12 -10.92
C ALA A 508 -9.03 -18.31 -10.55
N ASN A 509 -10.14 -18.51 -11.27
CA ASN A 509 -11.07 -19.59 -10.95
C ASN A 509 -10.52 -20.96 -11.35
N GLN A 510 -9.89 -21.09 -12.53
CA GLN A 510 -9.32 -22.37 -12.99
C GLN A 510 -8.20 -22.83 -12.06
N THR A 511 -7.24 -21.93 -11.76
CA THR A 511 -6.13 -22.26 -10.87
C THR A 511 -6.63 -22.62 -9.47
N ALA A 512 -7.57 -21.84 -8.93
CA ALA A 512 -8.14 -22.15 -7.61
C ALA A 512 -8.83 -23.51 -7.60
N LEU A 513 -9.65 -23.82 -8.62
CA LEU A 513 -10.37 -25.08 -8.72
C LEU A 513 -9.42 -26.28 -8.88
N ASP A 514 -8.39 -26.14 -9.71
CA ASP A 514 -7.40 -27.20 -9.94
C ASP A 514 -6.57 -27.47 -8.69
N ASP A 515 -6.16 -26.42 -7.97
CA ASP A 515 -5.42 -26.54 -6.70
C ASP A 515 -6.30 -27.17 -5.60
N LEU A 516 -7.55 -26.72 -5.45
CA LEU A 516 -8.48 -27.22 -4.43
C LEU A 516 -8.81 -28.70 -4.64
N ARG A 517 -8.95 -29.16 -5.87
CA ARG A 517 -9.18 -30.57 -6.19
C ARG A 517 -8.04 -31.51 -5.79
N GLN A 518 -6.84 -30.96 -5.53
CA GLN A 518 -5.70 -31.72 -5.01
C GLN A 518 -5.72 -31.84 -3.47
N LEU A 519 -6.59 -31.10 -2.80
CA LEU A 519 -6.74 -31.14 -1.34
C LEU A 519 -7.83 -32.13 -0.91
N PRO A 520 -7.76 -32.64 0.34
CA PRO A 520 -8.88 -33.37 0.93
C PRO A 520 -10.16 -32.55 0.91
N GLN A 521 -11.31 -33.23 0.68
CA GLN A 521 -12.61 -32.54 0.57
C GLN A 521 -13.01 -31.80 1.85
N GLU A 522 -12.56 -32.23 3.01
CA GLU A 522 -12.77 -31.57 4.28
C GLU A 522 -11.99 -30.25 4.46
N ASP A 523 -11.00 -29.98 3.61
CA ASP A 523 -10.19 -28.77 3.67
C ASP A 523 -10.75 -27.58 2.87
N TRP A 524 -11.82 -27.82 2.07
CA TRP A 524 -12.42 -26.73 1.32
C TRP A 524 -13.92 -26.89 1.09
N THR A 525 -14.59 -25.76 0.86
CA THR A 525 -16.01 -25.69 0.49
C THR A 525 -16.21 -24.59 -0.55
N SER A 526 -17.29 -24.68 -1.33
CA SER A 526 -17.66 -23.66 -2.33
C SER A 526 -18.84 -22.81 -1.88
N VAL A 527 -18.92 -21.62 -2.43
CA VAL A 527 -20.02 -20.67 -2.28
C VAL A 527 -20.30 -20.00 -3.61
N ASN A 528 -21.55 -20.07 -4.06
CA ASN A 528 -22.02 -19.24 -5.15
C ASN A 528 -22.40 -17.86 -4.64
N TYR A 529 -21.95 -16.80 -5.31
CA TYR A 529 -22.29 -15.41 -4.94
C TYR A 529 -23.80 -15.14 -4.96
N HIS A 530 -24.53 -15.77 -5.88
CA HIS A 530 -25.99 -15.64 -5.94
C HIS A 530 -26.66 -16.20 -4.68
N ASP A 531 -26.23 -17.38 -4.23
CA ASP A 531 -26.77 -18.01 -3.02
C ASP A 531 -26.46 -17.20 -1.76
N LEU A 532 -25.25 -16.62 -1.70
CA LEU A 532 -24.89 -15.70 -0.62
C LEU A 532 -25.83 -14.49 -0.55
N LEU A 533 -26.35 -14.02 -1.67
CA LEU A 533 -27.30 -12.90 -1.70
C LEU A 533 -28.74 -13.32 -1.43
N SER A 534 -29.14 -14.49 -1.90
CA SER A 534 -30.52 -15.00 -1.79
C SER A 534 -30.83 -15.65 -0.45
N ASP A 535 -29.84 -16.35 0.15
CA ASP A 535 -29.93 -16.97 1.48
C ASP A 535 -28.66 -16.70 2.31
N PRO A 536 -28.44 -15.45 2.74
CA PRO A 536 -27.26 -15.11 3.54
C PRO A 536 -27.13 -15.93 4.82
N ALA A 537 -28.25 -16.19 5.50
CA ALA A 537 -28.24 -16.88 6.79
C ALA A 537 -27.85 -18.36 6.64
N GLY A 538 -28.46 -19.08 5.69
CA GLY A 538 -28.14 -20.49 5.45
C GLY A 538 -26.70 -20.67 4.96
N VAL A 539 -26.24 -19.82 4.04
CA VAL A 539 -24.84 -19.87 3.55
C VAL A 539 -23.86 -19.61 4.67
N VAL A 540 -24.04 -18.52 5.46
CA VAL A 540 -23.11 -18.17 6.55
C VAL A 540 -23.13 -19.23 7.65
N GLN A 541 -24.29 -19.77 8.00
CA GLN A 541 -24.40 -20.88 8.98
C GLN A 541 -23.60 -22.11 8.52
N ARG A 542 -23.72 -22.51 7.25
CA ARG A 542 -22.94 -23.61 6.66
C ARG A 542 -21.44 -23.34 6.71
N LEU A 543 -21.02 -22.12 6.40
CA LEU A 543 -19.61 -21.72 6.44
C LEU A 543 -19.05 -21.69 7.87
N CYS A 544 -19.84 -21.28 8.85
CA CYS A 544 -19.47 -21.36 10.26
C CYS A 544 -19.25 -22.80 10.71
N GLY A 545 -20.15 -23.73 10.32
CA GLY A 545 -19.98 -25.16 10.56
C GLY A 545 -18.71 -25.72 9.92
N PHE A 546 -18.42 -25.33 8.67
CA PHE A 546 -17.18 -25.70 7.98
C PHE A 546 -15.93 -25.14 8.69
N ALA A 547 -15.97 -23.88 9.14
CA ALA A 547 -14.85 -23.25 9.85
C ALA A 547 -14.68 -23.77 11.28
N GLY A 548 -15.69 -24.43 11.85
CA GLY A 548 -15.71 -24.87 13.24
C GLY A 548 -15.98 -23.73 14.23
N VAL A 549 -16.68 -22.68 13.79
CA VAL A 549 -17.04 -21.52 14.61
C VAL A 549 -18.56 -21.44 14.82
N PRO A 550 -19.04 -20.83 15.92
CA PRO A 550 -20.48 -20.71 16.17
C PRO A 550 -21.15 -19.71 15.20
N PHE A 551 -22.34 -20.03 14.73
CA PHE A 551 -23.25 -19.07 14.10
C PHE A 551 -23.98 -18.30 15.19
N ASP A 552 -23.33 -17.27 15.71
CA ASP A 552 -23.73 -16.51 16.89
C ASP A 552 -24.80 -15.45 16.61
N ALA A 553 -25.26 -14.75 17.66
CA ALA A 553 -26.28 -13.72 17.56
C ALA A 553 -25.85 -12.52 16.68
N VAL A 554 -24.54 -12.24 16.57
CA VAL A 554 -24.00 -11.17 15.72
C VAL A 554 -24.20 -11.54 14.26
N LEU A 555 -23.83 -12.77 13.87
CA LEU A 555 -24.02 -13.28 12.50
C LEU A 555 -25.50 -13.44 12.17
N GLN A 556 -26.31 -13.96 13.08
CA GLN A 556 -27.76 -14.06 12.90
C GLN A 556 -28.39 -12.69 12.61
N LYS A 557 -28.05 -11.68 13.37
CA LYS A 557 -28.49 -10.30 13.13
C LYS A 557 -27.97 -9.73 11.81
N ARG A 558 -26.70 -10.01 11.47
CA ARG A 558 -26.04 -9.52 10.25
C ARG A 558 -26.66 -10.10 8.99
N THR A 559 -27.11 -11.33 9.04
CA THR A 559 -27.67 -12.10 7.90
C THR A 559 -29.20 -12.15 7.86
N ALA A 560 -29.89 -11.54 8.83
CA ALA A 560 -31.37 -11.50 8.89
C ALA A 560 -32.03 -10.70 7.74
N SER A 561 -31.25 -9.92 7.01
CA SER A 561 -31.68 -9.11 5.86
C SER A 561 -30.57 -9.12 4.80
N GLN A 562 -30.76 -8.33 3.73
CA GLN A 562 -29.69 -8.14 2.73
C GLN A 562 -28.36 -7.76 3.40
N LEU A 563 -27.28 -8.42 2.95
CA LEU A 563 -25.94 -8.10 3.43
C LEU A 563 -25.56 -6.66 3.06
N PRO A 564 -24.92 -5.91 3.95
CA PRO A 564 -24.44 -4.57 3.65
C PRO A 564 -23.43 -4.59 2.49
N LEU A 565 -23.41 -3.51 1.72
CA LEU A 565 -22.42 -3.33 0.67
C LEU A 565 -21.02 -3.31 1.28
N SER A 566 -20.06 -3.98 0.62
CA SER A 566 -18.68 -3.99 1.09
C SER A 566 -18.02 -2.63 0.91
N ARG A 567 -17.00 -2.34 1.73
CA ARG A 567 -16.18 -1.12 1.67
C ARG A 567 -15.57 -0.85 0.28
N TYR A 568 -15.39 -1.87 -0.54
CA TYR A 568 -14.84 -1.76 -1.90
C TYR A 568 -15.91 -1.77 -3.00
N THR A 569 -17.18 -1.58 -2.65
CA THR A 569 -18.26 -1.46 -3.63
C THR A 569 -18.19 -0.08 -4.27
N HIS A 570 -17.78 -0.02 -5.55
CA HIS A 570 -17.65 1.24 -6.27
C HIS A 570 -19.03 1.79 -6.69
N THR A 571 -19.88 0.92 -7.21
CA THR A 571 -21.26 1.24 -7.59
C THR A 571 -22.18 0.15 -7.07
N ALA A 572 -23.40 0.52 -6.69
CA ALA A 572 -24.39 -0.43 -6.16
C ALA A 572 -24.57 -1.62 -7.12
N PRO A 573 -24.56 -2.87 -6.61
CA PRO A 573 -24.89 -4.01 -7.43
C PRO A 573 -26.37 -3.95 -7.78
N VAL A 574 -26.66 -3.91 -9.08
CA VAL A 574 -28.02 -4.03 -9.62
C VAL A 574 -28.05 -5.20 -10.60
N PRO A 575 -29.17 -5.93 -10.70
CA PRO A 575 -29.31 -6.98 -11.69
C PRO A 575 -28.95 -6.49 -13.10
N ASP A 576 -28.34 -7.33 -13.88
CA ASP A 576 -27.95 -7.06 -15.28
C ASP A 576 -27.04 -5.84 -15.52
N LYS A 577 -26.36 -5.35 -14.48
CA LYS A 577 -25.42 -4.23 -14.60
C LYS A 577 -24.36 -4.45 -15.69
N TRP A 578 -23.94 -5.69 -15.91
CA TRP A 578 -22.98 -6.09 -16.94
C TRP A 578 -23.43 -5.77 -18.37
N ARG A 579 -24.74 -5.57 -18.61
CA ARG A 579 -25.29 -5.16 -19.91
C ARG A 579 -24.81 -3.78 -20.38
N ARG A 580 -24.21 -2.99 -19.50
CA ARG A 580 -23.51 -1.75 -19.90
C ARG A 580 -22.32 -2.04 -20.84
N ASP A 581 -21.77 -3.25 -20.72
CA ASP A 581 -20.64 -3.76 -21.51
C ASP A 581 -21.04 -5.05 -22.25
N GLU A 582 -22.33 -5.21 -22.57
CA GLU A 582 -22.93 -6.46 -23.06
C GLU A 582 -22.17 -7.05 -24.26
N GLU A 583 -21.92 -6.23 -25.29
CA GLU A 583 -21.21 -6.68 -26.49
C GLU A 583 -19.79 -7.18 -26.17
N ALA A 584 -19.06 -6.48 -25.32
CA ALA A 584 -17.71 -6.83 -24.90
C ALA A 584 -17.71 -8.14 -24.08
N VAL A 585 -18.65 -8.27 -23.14
CA VAL A 585 -18.79 -9.47 -22.31
C VAL A 585 -19.18 -10.69 -23.16
N LEU A 586 -20.17 -10.56 -24.05
CA LEU A 586 -20.63 -11.66 -24.91
C LEU A 586 -19.55 -12.11 -25.90
N ARG A 587 -18.64 -11.23 -26.33
CA ARG A 587 -17.51 -11.58 -27.21
C ARG A 587 -16.56 -12.58 -26.57
N VAL A 588 -16.31 -12.50 -25.27
CA VAL A 588 -15.35 -13.36 -24.56
C VAL A 588 -16.00 -14.52 -23.82
N LEU A 589 -17.31 -14.47 -23.60
CA LEU A 589 -18.06 -15.46 -22.83
C LEU A 589 -17.92 -16.90 -23.33
N PRO A 590 -17.95 -17.18 -24.67
CA PRO A 590 -17.82 -18.55 -25.18
C PRO A 590 -16.53 -19.25 -24.74
N GLY A 591 -15.43 -18.49 -24.57
CA GLY A 591 -14.16 -19.03 -24.06
C GLY A 591 -14.19 -19.42 -22.58
N LEU A 592 -15.21 -19.03 -21.84
CA LEU A 592 -15.34 -19.26 -20.40
C LEU A 592 -16.39 -20.31 -20.03
N GLU A 593 -17.21 -20.75 -20.99
CA GLU A 593 -18.35 -21.63 -20.74
C GLU A 593 -17.98 -22.95 -20.05
N THR A 594 -16.92 -23.61 -20.53
CA THR A 594 -16.46 -24.88 -19.93
C THR A 594 -16.13 -24.75 -18.46
N LEU A 595 -15.39 -23.70 -18.08
CA LEU A 595 -15.07 -23.45 -16.68
C LEU A 595 -16.32 -23.04 -15.89
N TRP A 596 -17.18 -22.21 -16.47
CA TRP A 596 -18.41 -21.79 -15.82
C TRP A 596 -19.34 -23.01 -15.53
N GLU A 597 -19.45 -23.99 -16.44
CA GLU A 597 -20.15 -25.23 -16.18
C GLU A 597 -19.53 -26.05 -15.05
N GLN A 598 -18.19 -26.10 -14.95
CA GLN A 598 -17.51 -26.76 -13.84
C GLN A 598 -17.82 -26.10 -12.49
N LEU A 599 -17.87 -24.77 -12.44
CA LEU A 599 -18.19 -24.02 -11.23
C LEU A 599 -19.63 -24.26 -10.79
N ARG A 600 -20.60 -24.28 -11.74
CA ARG A 600 -22.00 -24.57 -11.43
C ARG A 600 -22.26 -25.99 -10.90
N ARG A 601 -21.35 -26.92 -11.12
CA ARG A 601 -21.42 -28.29 -10.56
C ARG A 601 -20.88 -28.40 -9.13
N LEU A 602 -20.40 -27.28 -8.55
CA LEU A 602 -19.95 -27.24 -7.16
C LEU A 602 -21.08 -26.90 -6.18
N ASP A 603 -22.23 -26.47 -6.71
CA ASP A 603 -23.46 -26.16 -5.95
C ASP A 603 -24.18 -27.41 -5.47
#